data_c755a3a39f14ca50c84d3888bc5ecce2
#
_entry.id   c755a3a39f14ca50c84d3888bc5ecce2
#
_cell.length_a   1.000
_cell.length_b   1.000
_cell.length_c   1.000
_cell.angle_alpha   90.00
_cell.angle_beta   90.00
_cell.angle_gamma   90.00
#
_symmetry.space_group_name_H-M   'P 1'
#
loop_
_entity.id
_entity.type
_entity.pdbx_description
1 polymer ?
#
loop_
_entity_poly.entity_id
_entity_poly.type
_entity_poly.pdbx_seq_one_letter_code
_entity_poly.pdbx_strand_id
1 'polypeptide(L)'
;MNGRILVDTSVWIKYFKDKSAGLSKRMDDILSKQEVCVPKIVIAELIQGSRSEREISIIEEFANAFTIIDQKEDSWIKAGKLSFNLKKKGKTVHLTDCYIAVIAKEYGCGILTLDEHFKDIQKSLAITLLEPHS
;
A
#
# COMPACT_ATOMS: atom_id res chain seq x y z
N MET A 1 -14.94 14.68 -2.51
CA MET A 1 -13.57 15.16 -2.38
C MET A 1 -12.59 14.13 -2.92
N ASN A 2 -11.72 14.57 -3.80
CA ASN A 2 -10.73 13.66 -4.37
C ASN A 2 -9.56 13.51 -3.40
N GLY A 3 -9.46 12.35 -2.79
CA GLY A 3 -8.37 12.05 -1.88
C GLY A 3 -7.25 11.31 -2.57
N ARG A 4 -6.16 11.17 -1.85
CA ARG A 4 -5.05 10.33 -2.28
C ARG A 4 -5.22 8.96 -1.68
N ILE A 5 -4.95 7.93 -2.48
CA ILE A 5 -5.06 6.55 -2.03
C ILE A 5 -3.73 5.83 -2.30
N LEU A 6 -3.20 5.24 -1.25
CA LEU A 6 -2.07 4.33 -1.36
C LEU A 6 -2.65 2.92 -1.47
N VAL A 7 -2.35 2.24 -2.56
CA VAL A 7 -2.79 0.86 -2.78
C VAL A 7 -1.64 -0.07 -2.38
N ASP A 8 -1.90 -0.93 -1.42
CA ASP A 8 -0.90 -1.86 -0.90
C ASP A 8 -0.61 -2.99 -1.89
N THR A 9 0.58 -3.59 -1.76
CA THR A 9 1.04 -4.69 -2.60
C THR A 9 0.01 -5.81 -2.72
N SER A 10 -0.64 -6.17 -1.62
CA SER A 10 -1.63 -7.25 -1.60
C SER A 10 -2.77 -7.04 -2.59
N VAL A 11 -3.22 -5.79 -2.72
CA VAL A 11 -4.30 -5.43 -3.65
C VAL A 11 -3.80 -5.49 -5.09
N TRP A 12 -2.61 -4.94 -5.36
CA TRP A 12 -2.05 -4.96 -6.70
C TRP A 12 -1.86 -6.39 -7.21
N ILE A 13 -1.31 -7.27 -6.36
CA ILE A 13 -1.10 -8.67 -6.72
C ILE A 13 -2.43 -9.31 -7.11
N LYS A 14 -3.45 -9.12 -6.29
CA LYS A 14 -4.77 -9.70 -6.59
C LYS A 14 -5.38 -9.08 -7.84
N TYR A 15 -5.26 -7.78 -8.02
CA TYR A 15 -5.78 -7.08 -9.19
C TYR A 15 -5.16 -7.61 -10.49
N PHE A 16 -3.85 -7.87 -10.48
CA PHE A 16 -3.16 -8.39 -11.67
C PHE A 16 -3.46 -9.85 -11.94
N LYS A 17 -3.66 -10.66 -10.90
CA LYS A 17 -3.84 -12.11 -11.04
C LYS A 17 -5.29 -12.55 -11.09
N ASP A 18 -6.12 -11.93 -10.28
CA ASP A 18 -7.52 -12.33 -10.11
C ASP A 18 -8.41 -11.26 -10.71
N LYS A 19 -9.09 -11.61 -11.80
CA LYS A 19 -10.00 -10.71 -12.50
C LYS A 19 -11.40 -10.75 -11.90
N SER A 20 -11.51 -10.99 -10.59
CA SER A 20 -12.82 -10.99 -9.94
C SER A 20 -13.52 -9.64 -10.16
N ALA A 21 -14.80 -9.69 -10.47
CA ALA A 21 -15.55 -8.50 -10.87
C ALA A 21 -15.58 -7.42 -9.78
N GLY A 22 -15.68 -7.84 -8.52
CA GLY A 22 -15.79 -6.89 -7.41
C GLY A 22 -14.54 -6.04 -7.23
N LEU A 23 -13.38 -6.68 -7.15
CA LEU A 23 -12.12 -5.96 -6.95
C LEU A 23 -11.74 -5.17 -8.18
N SER A 24 -11.89 -5.74 -9.38
CA SER A 24 -11.56 -5.05 -10.63
C SER A 24 -12.37 -3.77 -10.78
N LYS A 25 -13.66 -3.83 -10.49
CA LYS A 25 -14.54 -2.66 -10.57
C LYS A 25 -14.12 -1.60 -9.55
N ARG A 26 -13.83 -2.01 -8.32
CA ARG A 26 -13.39 -1.10 -7.26
C ARG A 26 -12.10 -0.39 -7.67
N MET A 27 -11.14 -1.15 -8.20
CA MET A 27 -9.86 -0.61 -8.65
C MET A 27 -10.04 0.33 -9.85
N ASP A 28 -10.87 -0.04 -10.81
CA ASP A 28 -11.11 0.81 -11.96
C ASP A 28 -11.73 2.15 -11.54
N ASP A 29 -12.65 2.13 -10.59
CA ASP A 29 -13.24 3.36 -10.05
C ASP A 29 -12.18 4.22 -9.37
N ILE A 30 -11.33 3.62 -8.55
CA ILE A 30 -10.26 4.33 -7.83
C ILE A 30 -9.29 4.94 -8.84
N LEU A 31 -8.85 4.15 -9.81
CA LEU A 31 -7.88 4.61 -10.82
C LEU A 31 -8.41 5.79 -11.65
N SER A 32 -9.72 5.84 -11.86
CA SER A 32 -10.33 6.90 -12.66
C SER A 32 -10.68 8.16 -11.86
N LYS A 33 -10.85 8.05 -10.54
CA LYS A 33 -11.38 9.15 -9.72
C LYS A 33 -10.44 9.68 -8.66
N GLN A 34 -9.42 8.92 -8.28
CA GLN A 34 -8.53 9.26 -7.18
C GLN A 34 -7.09 9.41 -7.65
N GLU A 35 -6.30 10.14 -6.88
CA GLU A 35 -4.87 10.15 -7.09
C GLU A 35 -4.30 8.92 -6.40
N VAL A 36 -3.76 7.99 -7.19
CA VAL A 36 -3.16 6.77 -6.66
C VAL A 36 -1.68 6.98 -6.44
N CYS A 37 -1.24 6.78 -5.20
CA CYS A 37 0.16 6.91 -4.81
C CYS A 37 0.76 5.53 -4.64
N VAL A 38 1.95 5.32 -5.20
CA VAL A 38 2.63 4.03 -5.13
C VAL A 38 3.99 4.23 -4.46
N PRO A 39 4.19 3.65 -3.27
CA PRO A 39 5.50 3.71 -2.63
C PRO A 39 6.53 2.92 -3.44
N LYS A 40 7.77 3.40 -3.48
CA LYS A 40 8.83 2.67 -4.16
C LYS A 40 8.98 1.24 -3.66
N ILE A 41 8.77 1.02 -2.36
CA ILE A 41 8.87 -0.33 -1.80
C ILE A 41 7.81 -1.26 -2.36
N VAL A 42 6.61 -0.75 -2.68
CA VAL A 42 5.55 -1.56 -3.29
C VAL A 42 5.99 -1.99 -4.70
N ILE A 43 6.60 -1.09 -5.46
CA ILE A 43 7.13 -1.43 -6.78
C ILE A 43 8.18 -2.54 -6.66
N ALA A 44 9.09 -2.41 -5.69
CA ALA A 44 10.12 -3.42 -5.46
C ALA A 44 9.51 -4.77 -5.11
N GLU A 45 8.49 -4.78 -4.26
CA GLU A 45 7.81 -6.03 -3.89
C GLU A 45 7.10 -6.68 -5.08
N LEU A 46 6.48 -5.88 -5.93
CA LEU A 46 5.82 -6.40 -7.14
C LEU A 46 6.84 -7.00 -8.10
N ILE A 47 7.99 -6.34 -8.28
CA ILE A 47 9.06 -6.85 -9.13
C ILE A 47 9.64 -8.14 -8.54
N GLN A 48 9.89 -8.16 -7.23
CA GLN A 48 10.39 -9.35 -6.55
C GLN A 48 9.48 -10.56 -6.75
N GLY A 49 8.17 -10.34 -6.76
CA GLY A 49 7.19 -11.38 -6.94
C GLY A 49 6.91 -11.76 -8.39
N SER A 50 7.56 -11.13 -9.36
CA SER A 50 7.37 -11.41 -10.78
C SER A 50 7.97 -12.74 -11.18
N ARG A 51 7.38 -13.38 -12.19
CA ARG A 51 7.80 -14.71 -12.67
C ARG A 51 8.59 -14.63 -13.96
N SER A 52 8.68 -13.45 -14.59
CA SER A 52 9.36 -13.30 -15.88
C SER A 52 9.79 -11.88 -16.08
N GLU A 53 10.74 -11.67 -16.98
CA GLU A 53 11.18 -10.34 -17.38
C GLU A 53 10.03 -9.52 -17.99
N ARG A 54 9.09 -10.20 -18.65
CA ARG A 54 7.92 -9.54 -19.22
C ARG A 54 7.03 -8.92 -18.11
N GLU A 55 6.82 -9.68 -17.04
CA GLU A 55 6.04 -9.17 -15.91
C GLU A 55 6.72 -7.95 -15.27
N ILE A 56 8.03 -8.00 -15.15
CA ILE A 56 8.81 -6.87 -14.62
C ILE A 56 8.62 -5.62 -15.50
N SER A 57 8.71 -5.81 -16.83
CA SER A 57 8.51 -4.69 -17.76
C SER A 57 7.12 -4.08 -17.65
N ILE A 58 6.11 -4.91 -17.47
CA ILE A 58 4.73 -4.46 -17.29
C ILE A 58 4.61 -3.61 -16.01
N ILE A 59 5.24 -4.05 -14.93
CA ILE A 59 5.22 -3.32 -13.66
C ILE A 59 5.95 -1.99 -13.79
N GLU A 60 7.08 -1.97 -14.49
CA GLU A 60 7.84 -0.73 -14.71
C GLU A 60 7.02 0.30 -15.51
N GLU A 61 6.34 -0.14 -16.56
CA GLU A 61 5.46 0.74 -17.33
C GLU A 61 4.29 1.23 -16.49
N PHE A 62 3.69 0.34 -15.75
CA PHE A 62 2.58 0.62 -14.86
C PHE A 62 2.97 1.70 -13.84
N ALA A 63 4.17 1.58 -13.26
CA ALA A 63 4.65 2.53 -12.26
C ALA A 63 4.72 3.96 -12.80
N ASN A 64 4.95 4.13 -14.10
CA ASN A 64 5.02 5.46 -14.71
C ASN A 64 3.67 6.18 -14.77
N ALA A 65 2.58 5.47 -14.55
CA ALA A 65 1.23 6.05 -14.62
C ALA A 65 0.76 6.66 -13.30
N PHE A 66 1.52 6.51 -12.22
CA PHE A 66 1.07 6.91 -10.90
C PHE A 66 2.04 7.87 -10.21
N THR A 67 1.55 8.46 -9.11
CA THR A 67 2.37 9.30 -8.26
C THR A 67 3.24 8.39 -7.39
N ILE A 68 4.53 8.43 -7.64
CA ILE A 68 5.49 7.62 -6.88
C ILE A 68 5.87 8.40 -5.62
N ILE A 69 5.76 7.74 -4.48
CA ILE A 69 6.12 8.34 -3.20
C ILE A 69 7.24 7.53 -2.54
N ASP A 70 7.99 8.20 -1.70
CA ASP A 70 9.13 7.59 -1.05
C ASP A 70 9.28 8.18 0.36
N GLN A 71 10.26 7.67 1.09
CA GLN A 71 10.53 8.10 2.45
C GLN A 71 10.75 9.61 2.55
N LYS A 72 10.30 10.17 3.65
CA LYS A 72 10.71 11.48 4.11
C LYS A 72 11.83 11.26 5.13
N GLU A 73 12.36 12.35 5.68
CA GLU A 73 13.56 12.30 6.51
C GLU A 73 13.50 11.24 7.63
N ASP A 74 12.39 11.18 8.36
CA ASP A 74 12.27 10.31 9.53
C ASP A 74 11.33 9.11 9.34
N SER A 75 10.93 8.81 8.12
CA SER A 75 9.93 7.77 7.85
C SER A 75 10.32 6.41 8.42
N TRP A 76 11.58 5.99 8.19
CA TRP A 76 12.03 4.69 8.68
C TRP A 76 12.17 4.66 10.20
N ILE A 77 12.58 5.76 10.81
CA ILE A 77 12.66 5.85 12.27
C ILE A 77 11.26 5.71 12.88
N LYS A 78 10.29 6.40 12.29
CA LYS A 78 8.90 6.31 12.74
C LYS A 78 8.35 4.90 12.57
N ALA A 79 8.67 4.24 11.46
CA ALA A 79 8.25 2.86 11.21
C ALA A 79 8.84 1.90 12.24
N GLY A 80 10.12 2.07 12.55
CA GLY A 80 10.79 1.27 13.56
C GLY A 80 10.15 1.43 14.94
N LYS A 81 9.86 2.66 15.33
CA LYS A 81 9.21 2.94 16.61
C LYS A 81 7.80 2.36 16.67
N LEU A 82 7.06 2.45 15.58
CA LEU A 82 5.72 1.87 15.48
C LEU A 82 5.78 0.35 15.65
N SER A 83 6.70 -0.30 14.94
CA SER A 83 6.90 -1.75 15.05
C SER A 83 7.25 -2.16 16.48
N PHE A 84 8.16 -1.42 17.12
CA PHE A 84 8.55 -1.63 18.50
C PHE A 84 7.35 -1.56 19.45
N ASN A 85 6.54 -0.51 19.30
CA ASN A 85 5.36 -0.32 20.16
C ASN A 85 4.32 -1.41 19.96
N LEU A 86 4.13 -1.86 18.73
CA LEU A 86 3.21 -2.96 18.45
C LEU A 86 3.67 -4.26 19.09
N LYS A 87 4.97 -4.55 19.04
CA LYS A 87 5.53 -5.73 19.69
C LYS A 87 5.30 -5.70 21.20
N LYS A 88 5.44 -4.54 21.82
CA LYS A 88 5.17 -4.38 23.25
C LYS A 88 3.72 -4.71 23.60
N LYS A 89 2.80 -4.53 22.68
CA LYS A 89 1.40 -4.85 22.85
C LYS A 89 1.07 -6.28 22.41
N GLY A 90 2.08 -7.08 22.09
CA GLY A 90 1.89 -8.47 21.66
C GLY A 90 1.50 -8.60 20.20
N LYS A 91 1.68 -7.57 19.39
CA LYS A 91 1.33 -7.60 17.96
C LYS A 91 2.61 -7.66 17.12
N THR A 92 2.71 -8.69 16.28
CA THR A 92 3.83 -8.81 15.35
C THR A 92 3.37 -8.35 13.97
N VAL A 93 3.87 -7.21 13.52
CA VAL A 93 3.55 -6.65 12.21
C VAL A 93 4.87 -6.39 11.49
N HIS A 94 4.93 -6.75 10.21
CA HIS A 94 6.14 -6.57 9.43
C HIS A 94 6.55 -5.09 9.37
N LEU A 95 7.86 -4.85 9.43
CA LEU A 95 8.40 -3.49 9.38
C LEU A 95 7.97 -2.76 8.11
N THR A 96 7.90 -3.47 6.97
CA THR A 96 7.45 -2.86 5.72
C THR A 96 6.02 -2.36 5.79
N ASP A 97 5.13 -3.08 6.48
CA ASP A 97 3.75 -2.63 6.65
C ASP A 97 3.67 -1.40 7.54
N CYS A 98 4.49 -1.37 8.60
CA CYS A 98 4.61 -0.18 9.45
C CYS A 98 5.11 1.02 8.63
N TYR A 99 6.09 0.79 7.78
CA TYR A 99 6.64 1.83 6.90
C TYR A 99 5.56 2.35 5.94
N ILE A 100 4.81 1.46 5.30
CA ILE A 100 3.74 1.84 4.39
C ILE A 100 2.70 2.71 5.11
N ALA A 101 2.32 2.32 6.33
CA ALA A 101 1.36 3.09 7.12
C ALA A 101 1.90 4.49 7.46
N VAL A 102 3.18 4.58 7.82
CA VAL A 102 3.82 5.85 8.15
C VAL A 102 3.81 6.79 6.95
N ILE A 103 4.26 6.32 5.79
CA ILE A 103 4.31 7.20 4.61
C ILE A 103 2.92 7.53 4.07
N ALA A 104 1.95 6.62 4.20
CA ALA A 104 0.57 6.94 3.85
C ALA A 104 0.09 8.12 4.65
N LYS A 105 0.36 8.13 5.95
CA LYS A 105 -0.02 9.26 6.81
C LYS A 105 0.74 10.52 6.43
N GLU A 106 2.03 10.42 6.18
CA GLU A 106 2.88 11.55 5.82
C GLU A 106 2.46 12.21 4.51
N TYR A 107 1.93 11.45 3.58
CA TYR A 107 1.47 11.95 2.28
C TYR A 107 -0.03 12.19 2.22
N GLY A 108 -0.74 12.01 3.33
CA GLY A 108 -2.18 12.25 3.37
C GLY A 108 -2.99 11.24 2.58
N CYS A 109 -2.55 9.99 2.53
CA CYS A 109 -3.22 8.93 1.78
C CYS A 109 -4.07 8.05 2.67
N GLY A 110 -5.27 7.68 2.20
CA GLY A 110 -5.95 6.51 2.73
C GLY A 110 -5.27 5.26 2.18
N ILE A 111 -5.40 4.14 2.85
CA ILE A 111 -4.76 2.89 2.46
C ILE A 111 -5.81 1.89 2.03
N LEU A 112 -5.65 1.35 0.82
CA LEU A 112 -6.44 0.22 0.33
C LEU A 112 -5.59 -1.03 0.46
N THR A 113 -6.02 -1.99 1.28
CA THR A 113 -5.24 -3.19 1.56
C THR A 113 -6.15 -4.39 1.80
N LEU A 114 -5.62 -5.58 1.54
CA LEU A 114 -6.27 -6.85 1.88
C LEU A 114 -5.63 -7.46 3.14
N ASP A 115 -4.60 -6.81 3.68
CA ASP A 115 -3.85 -7.32 4.82
C ASP A 115 -4.49 -6.84 6.13
N GLU A 116 -4.98 -7.79 6.92
CA GLU A 116 -5.64 -7.50 8.21
C GLU A 116 -4.70 -6.88 9.24
N HIS A 117 -3.40 -7.01 9.08
CA HIS A 117 -2.43 -6.43 10.01
C HIS A 117 -2.52 -4.90 10.09
N PHE A 118 -3.02 -4.25 9.04
CA PHE A 118 -3.21 -2.80 9.07
C PHE A 118 -4.26 -2.36 10.08
N LYS A 119 -5.16 -3.24 10.47
CA LYS A 119 -6.13 -2.94 11.53
C LYS A 119 -5.44 -2.81 12.89
N ASP A 120 -4.40 -3.61 13.13
CA ASP A 120 -3.59 -3.49 14.34
C ASP A 120 -2.81 -2.18 14.33
N ILE A 121 -2.25 -1.82 13.19
CA ILE A 121 -1.52 -0.55 13.03
C ILE A 121 -2.45 0.62 13.31
N GLN A 122 -3.68 0.56 12.81
CA GLN A 122 -4.67 1.65 12.98
C GLN A 122 -4.94 1.98 14.45
N LYS A 123 -4.78 1.01 15.33
CA LYS A 123 -4.97 1.22 16.76
C LYS A 123 -3.86 2.07 17.38
N SER A 124 -2.71 2.15 16.76
CA SER A 124 -1.54 2.87 17.27
C SER A 124 -1.15 4.09 16.43
N LEU A 125 -1.58 4.15 15.19
CA LEU A 125 -1.29 5.25 14.28
C LEU A 125 -2.58 5.62 13.54
N ALA A 126 -2.94 6.90 13.59
CA ALA A 126 -4.18 7.36 12.94
C ALA A 126 -4.05 7.29 11.42
N ILE A 127 -4.51 6.20 10.83
CA ILE A 127 -4.56 6.00 9.39
C ILE A 127 -6.00 5.71 8.97
N THR A 128 -6.30 5.97 7.71
CA THR A 128 -7.60 5.66 7.14
C THR A 128 -7.48 4.40 6.30
N LEU A 129 -8.27 3.39 6.62
CA LEU A 129 -8.32 2.16 5.85
C LEU A 129 -9.57 2.15 4.98
N LEU A 130 -9.39 1.79 3.71
CA LEU A 130 -10.47 1.72 2.74
C LEU A 130 -10.84 0.25 2.49
N GLU A 131 -12.13 0.02 2.28
CA GLU A 131 -12.59 -1.33 2.00
C GLU A 131 -12.34 -1.70 0.55
N PRO A 132 -11.76 -2.89 0.28
CA PRO A 132 -11.52 -3.33 -1.10
C PRO A 132 -12.81 -3.75 -1.81
N HIS A 133 -13.90 -3.89 -1.08
CA HIS A 133 -15.22 -4.22 -1.64
C HIS A 133 -16.17 -3.07 -1.36
N SER A 134 -16.94 -2.69 -2.34
CA SER A 134 -17.97 -1.66 -2.17
C SER A 134 -19.33 -2.28 -1.89
#